data_6815f921c143159055a572586f3a2f63
#
_entry.id   6815f921c143159055a572586f3a2f63
#
_cell.length_a   1.000
_cell.length_b   1.000
_cell.length_c   1.000
_cell.angle_alpha   90.00
_cell.angle_beta   90.00
_cell.angle_gamma   90.00
#
_symmetry.space_group_name_H-M   'P 1'
#
loop_
_entity.id
_entity.type
_entity.pdbx_description
1 polymer ?
#
loop_
_entity_poly.entity_id
_entity_poly.type
_entity_poly.pdbx_seq_one_letter_code
_entity_poly.pdbx_strand_id
1 'polypeptide(L)'
;MQLTGNLLIGQQSVYGANGSIKAVNASTGAAIEPAFGGATLEDLDRACALAWSAFDVYRETAPEARAKFLETIAQNILDIGDDLIERCMIESGLPRPRLEGERGRTVGQLRMFAEVVRNGDYLGVRIDPPQPERKPLPRVDLRLRYIGLGPVAVFGASNFPLAFSVAGGDTASALAAGCPVIVKAHSAHPGTAELVGRAVQKAVKDCGLPEGTFSLLFDSGRDIGQGLVKDNRIKAAGFTGSRGGGTALMKLAAARTEPIPVYAEMSSINPVVLFPNALKNRGEAIGKAFVQSLVLGAGQFCTNPGLVLAVDGPDLDAFIAAASAALKETSAQTMLTPGIHKTYESSIDKAASHADVTIAARGLEAKSGHQGQSALFVTTADAFRKNHELQEEIFGASSLVVRCPDLTSMRELIESLEGQLTSALHIDEADYADARTFLPALERRTGRILVNGFGTGVEVGHAMVHGGPYPSTADGRSTSVGSLAIDRFLRPVSYQDLPEALLPDALKIDNPLGLNRRIDGKLQLAS
;
A
#
# COMPACT_ATOMS: atom_id res chain seq x y z
N MET A 1 14.95 20.39 -11.85
CA MET A 1 15.79 20.33 -10.59
C MET A 1 16.93 19.33 -10.80
N GLN A 2 18.21 19.70 -10.52
CA GLN A 2 19.34 18.78 -10.75
C GLN A 2 19.41 17.69 -9.68
N LEU A 3 19.41 16.42 -10.09
CA LEU A 3 19.63 15.26 -9.23
C LEU A 3 21.12 15.13 -8.87
N THR A 4 21.42 14.71 -7.65
CA THR A 4 22.79 14.55 -7.13
C THR A 4 23.14 13.12 -6.76
N GLY A 5 22.14 12.25 -6.57
CA GLY A 5 22.33 10.89 -6.10
C GLY A 5 22.67 10.78 -4.61
N ASN A 6 22.40 11.83 -3.84
CA ASN A 6 22.75 11.91 -2.43
C ASN A 6 21.66 11.30 -1.52
N LEU A 7 22.10 10.69 -0.43
CA LEU A 7 21.28 10.41 0.75
C LEU A 7 20.78 11.73 1.36
N LEU A 8 19.59 11.70 1.96
CA LEU A 8 19.07 12.79 2.76
C LEU A 8 18.98 12.32 4.23
N ILE A 9 19.88 12.82 5.08
CA ILE A 9 19.94 12.42 6.49
C ILE A 9 19.74 13.68 7.33
N GLY A 10 18.56 13.82 7.94
CA GLY A 10 18.13 15.08 8.51
C GLY A 10 18.19 16.19 7.45
N GLN A 11 18.85 17.31 7.74
CA GLN A 11 19.01 18.42 6.80
C GLN A 11 20.26 18.30 5.90
N GLN A 12 21.03 17.24 6.05
CA GLN A 12 22.24 17.03 5.26
C GLN A 12 21.94 16.22 3.99
N SER A 13 22.69 16.54 2.93
CA SER A 13 22.68 15.83 1.65
C SER A 13 24.09 15.29 1.41
N VAL A 14 24.28 13.94 1.45
CA VAL A 14 25.59 13.29 1.45
C VAL A 14 25.60 12.16 0.44
N TYR A 15 26.64 12.07 -0.39
CA TYR A 15 26.79 10.94 -1.29
C TYR A 15 27.22 9.68 -0.51
N GLY A 16 26.44 8.60 -0.58
CA GLY A 16 26.75 7.36 0.12
C GLY A 16 27.99 6.65 -0.43
N ALA A 17 28.79 6.07 0.45
CA ALA A 17 30.08 5.45 0.08
C ALA A 17 30.03 3.92 -0.09
N ASN A 18 28.87 3.28 0.14
CA ASN A 18 28.70 1.82 0.04
C ASN A 18 28.12 1.42 -1.33
N GLY A 19 28.96 1.48 -2.37
CA GLY A 19 28.52 1.22 -3.74
C GLY A 19 27.58 2.28 -4.28
N SER A 20 26.95 1.99 -5.41
CA SER A 20 25.96 2.89 -6.01
C SER A 20 24.93 2.10 -6.82
N ILE A 21 23.76 2.71 -7.00
CA ILE A 21 22.73 2.23 -7.93
C ILE A 21 22.54 3.25 -9.04
N LYS A 22 22.22 2.79 -10.25
CA LYS A 22 21.76 3.64 -11.34
C LYS A 22 20.31 3.28 -11.67
N ALA A 23 19.52 4.31 -11.92
CA ALA A 23 18.21 4.11 -12.51
C ALA A 23 18.37 3.52 -13.92
N VAL A 24 17.34 2.82 -14.36
CA VAL A 24 17.27 2.24 -15.69
C VAL A 24 16.07 2.86 -16.41
N ASN A 25 16.28 3.27 -17.65
CA ASN A 25 15.17 3.65 -18.51
C ASN A 25 14.32 2.40 -18.80
N ALA A 26 13.10 2.36 -18.28
CA ALA A 26 12.25 1.17 -18.35
C ALA A 26 11.96 0.72 -19.80
N SER A 27 11.91 1.67 -20.76
CA SER A 27 11.61 1.37 -22.17
C SER A 27 12.81 0.83 -22.94
N THR A 28 14.04 1.28 -22.61
CA THR A 28 15.25 0.95 -23.37
C THR A 28 16.20 0.01 -22.66
N GLY A 29 16.05 -0.16 -21.34
CA GLY A 29 16.99 -0.90 -20.51
C GLY A 29 18.31 -0.19 -20.23
N ALA A 30 18.51 1.03 -20.74
CA ALA A 30 19.73 1.78 -20.57
C ALA A 30 19.82 2.40 -19.16
N ALA A 31 21.00 2.34 -18.55
CA ALA A 31 21.26 3.06 -17.30
C ALA A 31 21.23 4.57 -17.53
N ILE A 32 20.67 5.32 -16.57
CA ILE A 32 20.51 6.77 -16.62
C ILE A 32 21.19 7.44 -15.40
N GLU A 33 21.79 8.59 -15.66
CA GLU A 33 22.46 9.38 -14.61
C GLU A 33 21.45 10.18 -13.76
N PRO A 34 21.87 10.60 -12.57
CA PRO A 34 23.12 10.27 -11.91
C PRO A 34 23.12 8.86 -11.28
N ALA A 35 24.29 8.40 -10.85
CA ALA A 35 24.38 7.30 -9.91
C ALA A 35 23.97 7.78 -8.51
N PHE A 36 23.35 6.91 -7.72
CA PHE A 36 22.88 7.17 -6.36
C PHE A 36 23.76 6.40 -5.38
N GLY A 37 24.45 7.12 -4.48
CA GLY A 37 25.37 6.51 -3.52
C GLY A 37 24.64 5.65 -2.49
N GLY A 38 25.06 4.40 -2.33
CA GLY A 38 24.52 3.49 -1.30
C GLY A 38 24.95 3.93 0.11
N ALA A 39 24.02 3.91 1.05
CA ALA A 39 24.30 4.24 2.44
C ALA A 39 25.25 3.22 3.09
N THR A 40 26.08 3.67 4.00
CA THR A 40 26.88 2.85 4.90
C THR A 40 26.07 2.50 6.17
N LEU A 41 26.56 1.59 6.99
CA LEU A 41 25.97 1.32 8.31
C LEU A 41 26.10 2.52 9.25
N GLU A 42 27.09 3.38 9.06
CA GLU A 42 27.26 4.63 9.80
C GLU A 42 26.19 5.65 9.40
N ASP A 43 25.86 5.75 8.10
CA ASP A 43 24.77 6.61 7.60
C ASP A 43 23.42 6.13 8.15
N LEU A 44 23.19 4.83 8.20
CA LEU A 44 22.01 4.23 8.82
C LEU A 44 21.93 4.57 10.31
N ASP A 45 23.02 4.35 11.05
CA ASP A 45 23.08 4.66 12.49
C ASP A 45 22.76 6.13 12.75
N ARG A 46 23.32 7.06 11.95
CA ARG A 46 23.06 8.49 12.06
C ARG A 46 21.60 8.83 11.78
N ALA A 47 20.99 8.25 10.73
CA ALA A 47 19.58 8.46 10.42
C ALA A 47 18.68 7.96 11.54
N CYS A 48 18.95 6.78 12.10
CA CYS A 48 18.21 6.23 13.23
C CYS A 48 18.38 7.05 14.51
N ALA A 49 19.59 7.55 14.78
CA ALA A 49 19.85 8.42 15.94
C ALA A 49 19.09 9.75 15.86
N LEU A 50 19.10 10.38 14.69
CA LEU A 50 18.33 11.61 14.45
C LEU A 50 16.83 11.39 14.59
N ALA A 51 16.30 10.31 14.01
CA ALA A 51 14.87 9.98 14.12
C ALA A 51 14.46 9.71 15.57
N TRP A 52 15.28 9.00 16.32
CA TRP A 52 15.04 8.75 17.75
C TRP A 52 15.02 10.04 18.56
N SER A 53 16.00 10.91 18.35
CA SER A 53 16.08 12.20 19.04
C SER A 53 14.94 13.15 18.68
N ALA A 54 14.42 13.06 17.45
CA ALA A 54 13.31 13.87 16.98
C ALA A 54 11.96 13.43 17.57
N PHE A 55 11.81 12.16 17.95
CA PHE A 55 10.51 11.57 18.24
C PHE A 55 9.74 12.28 19.36
N ASP A 56 10.36 12.52 20.51
CA ASP A 56 9.65 13.11 21.66
C ASP A 56 9.18 14.55 21.39
N VAL A 57 9.93 15.30 20.59
CA VAL A 57 9.53 16.66 20.18
C VAL A 57 8.46 16.60 19.08
N TYR A 58 8.66 15.76 18.07
CA TYR A 58 7.76 15.69 16.92
C TYR A 58 6.37 15.16 17.29
N ARG A 59 6.28 14.13 18.13
CA ARG A 59 4.97 13.56 18.55
C ARG A 59 4.10 14.53 19.33
N GLU A 60 4.70 15.49 20.03
CA GLU A 60 3.98 16.52 20.82
C GLU A 60 3.80 17.83 20.01
N THR A 61 4.17 17.85 18.72
CA THR A 61 3.88 18.99 17.83
C THR A 61 2.38 19.25 17.78
N ALA A 62 1.98 20.50 17.96
CA ALA A 62 0.56 20.91 17.92
C ALA A 62 -0.13 20.40 16.64
N PRO A 63 -1.40 19.96 16.72
CA PRO A 63 -2.12 19.40 15.56
C PRO A 63 -2.08 20.30 14.33
N GLU A 64 -2.29 21.60 14.49
CA GLU A 64 -2.24 22.55 13.38
C GLU A 64 -0.84 22.65 12.72
N ALA A 65 0.22 22.67 13.53
CA ALA A 65 1.59 22.71 13.01
C ALA A 65 1.94 21.41 12.23
N ARG A 66 1.49 20.25 12.73
CA ARG A 66 1.68 18.96 12.04
C ARG A 66 0.84 18.88 10.76
N ALA A 67 -0.40 19.34 10.78
CA ALA A 67 -1.25 19.42 9.61
C ALA A 67 -0.62 20.34 8.55
N LYS A 68 -0.16 21.53 8.95
CA LYS A 68 0.57 22.46 8.08
C LYS A 68 1.82 21.82 7.45
N PHE A 69 2.56 21.03 8.20
CA PHE A 69 3.71 20.29 7.67
C PHE A 69 3.31 19.34 6.55
N LEU A 70 2.26 18.53 6.73
CA LEU A 70 1.75 17.61 5.69
C LEU A 70 1.29 18.37 4.44
N GLU A 71 0.61 19.49 4.59
CA GLU A 71 0.20 20.38 3.48
C GLU A 71 1.42 21.01 2.79
N THR A 72 2.47 21.35 3.54
CA THR A 72 3.71 21.89 2.98
C THR A 72 4.44 20.84 2.15
N ILE A 73 4.48 19.57 2.58
CA ILE A 73 4.99 18.47 1.76
C ILE A 73 4.19 18.39 0.45
N ALA A 74 2.86 18.39 0.55
CA ALA A 74 1.97 18.32 -0.62
C ALA A 74 2.24 19.45 -1.62
N GLN A 75 2.40 20.67 -1.14
CA GLN A 75 2.71 21.83 -1.99
C GLN A 75 4.10 21.73 -2.59
N ASN A 76 5.13 21.38 -1.82
CA ASN A 76 6.49 21.20 -2.33
C ASN A 76 6.57 20.12 -3.42
N ILE A 77 5.77 19.05 -3.34
CA ILE A 77 5.67 18.03 -4.41
C ILE A 77 5.06 18.63 -5.69
N LEU A 78 4.03 19.45 -5.58
CA LEU A 78 3.43 20.14 -6.72
C LEU A 78 4.42 21.11 -7.37
N ASP A 79 5.19 21.82 -6.56
CA ASP A 79 6.15 22.85 -7.02
C ASP A 79 7.34 22.25 -7.80
N ILE A 80 7.60 20.93 -7.70
CA ILE A 80 8.60 20.27 -8.56
C ILE A 80 8.19 20.34 -10.04
N GLY A 81 6.86 20.33 -10.29
CA GLY A 81 6.31 20.47 -11.63
C GLY A 81 6.59 19.26 -12.53
N ASP A 82 6.96 19.54 -13.77
CA ASP A 82 7.20 18.54 -14.81
C ASP A 82 8.46 17.71 -14.59
N ASP A 83 9.49 18.26 -13.95
CA ASP A 83 10.73 17.54 -13.65
C ASP A 83 10.45 16.20 -12.95
N LEU A 84 9.46 16.19 -12.02
CA LEU A 84 9.06 14.97 -11.32
C LEU A 84 8.40 13.96 -12.26
N ILE A 85 7.48 14.41 -13.07
CA ILE A 85 6.72 13.54 -13.98
C ILE A 85 7.64 12.96 -15.06
N GLU A 86 8.49 13.78 -15.68
CA GLU A 86 9.42 13.35 -16.73
C GLU A 86 10.43 12.32 -16.20
N ARG A 87 11.02 12.60 -15.02
CA ARG A 87 11.92 11.63 -14.38
C ARG A 87 11.22 10.32 -14.07
N CYS A 88 10.04 10.39 -13.52
CA CYS A 88 9.25 9.21 -13.15
C CYS A 88 8.84 8.39 -14.38
N MET A 89 8.46 9.04 -15.49
CA MET A 89 8.15 8.36 -16.76
C MET A 89 9.35 7.53 -17.26
N ILE A 90 10.54 8.11 -17.25
CA ILE A 90 11.76 7.42 -17.71
C ILE A 90 12.07 6.21 -16.83
N GLU A 91 11.98 6.36 -15.50
CA GLU A 91 12.33 5.31 -14.53
C GLU A 91 11.30 4.18 -14.48
N SER A 92 10.02 4.48 -14.71
CA SER A 92 8.93 3.51 -14.53
C SER A 92 8.29 2.99 -15.83
N GLY A 93 8.47 3.71 -16.95
CA GLY A 93 7.76 3.43 -18.19
C GLY A 93 6.27 3.76 -18.15
N LEU A 94 5.78 4.33 -17.04
CA LEU A 94 4.37 4.70 -16.87
C LEU A 94 4.03 5.96 -17.68
N PRO A 95 2.84 6.04 -18.30
CA PRO A 95 2.46 7.19 -19.11
C PRO A 95 2.16 8.43 -18.25
N ARG A 96 2.39 9.63 -18.80
CA ARG A 96 2.19 10.93 -18.13
C ARG A 96 0.85 11.06 -17.42
N PRO A 97 -0.32 10.78 -18.04
CA PRO A 97 -1.61 10.95 -17.35
C PRO A 97 -1.74 10.08 -16.10
N ARG A 98 -1.14 8.88 -16.12
CA ARG A 98 -1.11 7.98 -14.97
C ARG A 98 -0.31 8.58 -13.81
N LEU A 99 0.84 9.17 -14.10
CA LEU A 99 1.73 9.76 -13.08
C LEU A 99 1.20 11.10 -12.56
N GLU A 100 0.58 11.92 -13.39
CA GLU A 100 -0.13 13.13 -12.96
C GLU A 100 -1.29 12.80 -12.01
N GLY A 101 -2.07 11.77 -12.35
CA GLY A 101 -3.12 11.24 -11.46
C GLY A 101 -2.56 10.72 -10.14
N GLU A 102 -1.42 10.02 -10.20
CA GLU A 102 -0.76 9.49 -8.99
C GLU A 102 -0.16 10.60 -8.12
N ARG A 103 0.43 11.65 -8.73
CA ARG A 103 0.85 12.86 -8.00
C ARG A 103 -0.33 13.51 -7.30
N GLY A 104 -1.44 13.68 -8.01
CA GLY A 104 -2.70 14.21 -7.44
C GLY A 104 -3.18 13.38 -6.24
N ARG A 105 -3.14 12.06 -6.36
CA ARG A 105 -3.48 11.14 -5.27
C ARG A 105 -2.55 11.29 -4.07
N THR A 106 -1.25 11.37 -4.28
CA THR A 106 -0.24 11.55 -3.22
C THR A 106 -0.47 12.84 -2.44
N VAL A 107 -0.68 13.94 -3.16
CA VAL A 107 -1.00 15.26 -2.60
C VAL A 107 -2.34 15.24 -1.85
N GLY A 108 -3.37 14.63 -2.44
CA GLY A 108 -4.69 14.47 -1.81
C GLY A 108 -4.62 13.70 -0.50
N GLN A 109 -3.83 12.63 -0.46
CA GLN A 109 -3.65 11.82 0.75
C GLN A 109 -2.91 12.57 1.88
N LEU A 110 -1.89 13.35 1.56
CA LEU A 110 -1.21 14.21 2.53
C LEU A 110 -2.18 15.24 3.12
N ARG A 111 -3.01 15.87 2.28
CA ARG A 111 -4.04 16.83 2.73
C ARG A 111 -5.12 16.16 3.57
N MET A 112 -5.58 14.97 3.18
CA MET A 112 -6.52 14.18 4.00
C MET A 112 -5.94 13.91 5.40
N PHE A 113 -4.68 13.51 5.49
CA PHE A 113 -4.05 13.30 6.80
C PHE A 113 -3.85 14.59 7.60
N ALA A 114 -3.66 15.74 6.94
CA ALA A 114 -3.68 17.03 7.63
C ALA A 114 -5.04 17.29 8.29
N GLU A 115 -6.14 16.99 7.60
CA GLU A 115 -7.49 17.07 8.17
C GLU A 115 -7.70 16.07 9.31
N VAL A 116 -7.25 14.83 9.16
CA VAL A 116 -7.30 13.79 10.23
C VAL A 116 -6.56 14.26 11.49
N VAL A 117 -5.40 14.90 11.32
CA VAL A 117 -4.62 15.45 12.44
C VAL A 117 -5.37 16.59 13.12
N ARG A 118 -5.99 17.51 12.36
CA ARG A 118 -6.79 18.61 12.92
C ARG A 118 -8.00 18.10 13.69
N ASN A 119 -8.70 17.11 13.13
CA ASN A 119 -9.88 16.53 13.79
C ASN A 119 -9.54 15.81 15.10
N GLY A 120 -8.35 15.25 15.20
CA GLY A 120 -7.84 14.62 16.41
C GLY A 120 -8.52 13.33 16.86
N ASP A 121 -9.50 12.80 16.13
CA ASP A 121 -10.24 11.58 16.49
C ASP A 121 -9.31 10.36 16.62
N TYR A 122 -8.20 10.33 15.88
CA TYR A 122 -7.18 9.28 15.95
C TYR A 122 -6.51 9.18 17.34
N LEU A 123 -6.56 10.25 18.15
CA LEU A 123 -6.07 10.23 19.53
C LEU A 123 -6.94 9.35 20.45
N GLY A 124 -8.17 9.04 20.04
CA GLY A 124 -9.06 8.10 20.72
C GLY A 124 -9.30 8.43 22.20
N VAL A 125 -9.36 9.72 22.55
CA VAL A 125 -9.39 10.22 23.92
C VAL A 125 -10.54 9.62 24.73
N ARG A 126 -10.21 9.06 25.90
CA ARG A 126 -11.16 8.53 26.88
C ARG A 126 -10.83 9.05 28.26
N ILE A 127 -11.85 9.45 29.00
CA ILE A 127 -11.75 9.92 30.39
C ILE A 127 -12.82 9.21 31.20
N ASP A 128 -12.40 8.47 32.21
CA ASP A 128 -13.25 7.89 33.24
C ASP A 128 -12.99 8.63 34.57
N PRO A 129 -13.81 9.64 34.93
CA PRO A 129 -13.60 10.43 36.11
C PRO A 129 -13.62 9.58 37.39
N PRO A 130 -12.97 10.00 38.48
CA PRO A 130 -12.96 9.24 39.72
C PRO A 130 -14.36 9.10 40.31
N GLN A 131 -14.64 7.96 40.94
CA GLN A 131 -15.88 7.67 41.68
C GLN A 131 -15.53 7.12 43.06
N PRO A 132 -15.20 8.01 44.03
CA PRO A 132 -14.72 7.57 45.33
C PRO A 132 -15.79 6.81 46.13
N GLU A 133 -17.08 7.13 45.90
CA GLU A 133 -18.21 6.48 46.59
C GLU A 133 -18.73 5.19 45.93
N ARG A 134 -18.15 4.77 44.80
CA ARG A 134 -18.58 3.57 44.13
C ARG A 134 -18.35 2.33 44.99
N LYS A 135 -19.36 1.44 45.01
CA LYS A 135 -19.28 0.13 45.68
C LYS A 135 -19.10 -0.98 44.66
N PRO A 136 -18.45 -2.12 44.97
CA PRO A 136 -17.75 -2.43 46.22
C PRO A 136 -16.40 -1.76 46.37
N LEU A 137 -15.81 -1.22 45.28
CA LEU A 137 -14.52 -0.53 45.29
C LEU A 137 -14.63 0.85 44.63
N PRO A 138 -14.01 1.87 45.14
CA PRO A 138 -13.86 3.16 44.47
C PRO A 138 -13.24 3.01 43.06
N ARG A 139 -13.56 3.94 42.18
CA ARG A 139 -12.86 4.07 40.88
C ARG A 139 -11.91 5.28 40.96
N VAL A 140 -10.68 5.07 40.54
CA VAL A 140 -9.67 6.10 40.37
C VAL A 140 -9.91 6.92 39.09
N ASP A 141 -9.21 8.05 38.91
CA ASP A 141 -9.19 8.79 37.64
C ASP A 141 -8.40 7.99 36.58
N LEU A 142 -9.04 7.67 35.44
CA LEU A 142 -8.41 6.96 34.35
C LEU A 142 -8.58 7.78 33.07
N ARG A 143 -7.47 8.06 32.39
CA ARG A 143 -7.47 8.74 31.09
C ARG A 143 -6.63 7.98 30.09
N LEU A 144 -7.03 8.00 28.81
CA LEU A 144 -6.34 7.30 27.73
C LEU A 144 -6.24 8.20 26.51
N ARG A 145 -5.07 8.16 25.86
CA ARG A 145 -4.89 8.63 24.47
C ARG A 145 -4.02 7.64 23.70
N TYR A 146 -4.12 7.73 22.37
CA TYR A 146 -3.14 7.10 21.49
C TYR A 146 -1.96 8.03 21.26
N ILE A 147 -0.77 7.46 21.14
CA ILE A 147 0.48 8.14 20.80
C ILE A 147 1.19 7.41 19.68
N GLY A 148 2.07 8.09 18.94
CA GLY A 148 2.94 7.46 17.95
C GLY A 148 3.80 6.35 18.54
N LEU A 149 4.10 5.32 17.74
CA LEU A 149 4.94 4.17 18.16
C LEU A 149 6.40 4.56 18.37
N GLY A 150 6.94 5.46 17.58
CA GLY A 150 8.35 5.84 17.47
C GLY A 150 8.79 5.95 16.01
N PRO A 151 10.10 6.00 15.72
CA PRO A 151 10.59 6.04 14.36
C PRO A 151 10.13 4.85 13.51
N VAL A 152 9.74 5.12 12.27
CA VAL A 152 9.20 4.14 11.32
C VAL A 152 10.12 4.01 10.12
N ALA A 153 10.46 2.77 9.73
CA ALA A 153 11.10 2.48 8.47
C ALA A 153 10.06 2.27 7.37
N VAL A 154 10.22 2.93 6.22
CA VAL A 154 9.29 2.81 5.08
C VAL A 154 10.03 2.27 3.86
N PHE A 155 9.44 1.25 3.22
CA PHE A 155 9.94 0.61 2.02
C PHE A 155 8.94 0.83 0.89
N GLY A 156 9.30 1.68 -0.08
CA GLY A 156 8.43 2.03 -1.19
C GLY A 156 8.25 0.91 -2.21
N ALA A 157 7.12 0.93 -2.91
CA ALA A 157 6.79 0.02 -3.99
C ALA A 157 7.39 0.48 -5.33
N SER A 158 7.59 -0.45 -6.27
CA SER A 158 8.06 -0.12 -7.63
C SER A 158 6.96 0.43 -8.53
N ASN A 159 5.74 -0.07 -8.38
CA ASN A 159 4.62 0.16 -9.31
C ASN A 159 3.78 1.42 -9.02
N PHE A 160 4.02 2.04 -7.88
CA PHE A 160 3.44 3.33 -7.49
C PHE A 160 4.55 4.26 -6.95
N PRO A 161 5.38 4.81 -7.86
CA PRO A 161 6.58 5.56 -7.48
C PRO A 161 6.32 6.85 -6.69
N LEU A 162 5.09 7.33 -6.65
CA LEU A 162 4.67 8.50 -5.87
C LEU A 162 3.75 8.10 -4.71
N ALA A 163 2.63 7.39 -4.98
CA ALA A 163 1.58 7.16 -3.98
C ALA A 163 1.93 6.09 -2.93
N PHE A 164 2.85 5.17 -3.22
CA PHE A 164 3.32 4.12 -2.30
C PHE A 164 4.86 4.12 -2.19
N SER A 165 5.45 5.30 -2.23
CA SER A 165 6.89 5.48 -2.11
C SER A 165 7.20 6.58 -1.07
N VAL A 166 8.16 7.46 -1.34
CA VAL A 166 8.79 8.39 -0.37
C VAL A 166 7.81 9.22 0.45
N ALA A 167 6.80 9.83 -0.17
CA ALA A 167 5.74 10.59 0.49
C ALA A 167 4.37 9.91 0.34
N GLY A 168 4.37 8.60 0.11
CA GLY A 168 3.15 7.80 -0.06
C GLY A 168 2.44 7.50 1.25
N GLY A 169 1.47 6.57 1.19
CA GLY A 169 0.56 6.27 2.29
C GLY A 169 1.21 5.95 3.62
N ASP A 170 2.26 5.13 3.60
CA ASP A 170 2.96 4.73 4.83
C ASP A 170 3.69 5.91 5.48
N THR A 171 4.39 6.72 4.68
CA THR A 171 5.07 7.93 5.17
C THR A 171 4.06 8.97 5.67
N ALA A 172 3.01 9.25 4.89
CA ALA A 172 2.01 10.25 5.25
C ALA A 172 1.27 9.89 6.55
N SER A 173 0.85 8.62 6.70
CA SER A 173 0.16 8.15 7.91
C SER A 173 1.08 8.06 9.14
N ALA A 174 2.35 7.66 8.95
CA ALA A 174 3.33 7.64 10.05
C ALA A 174 3.66 9.07 10.54
N LEU A 175 3.88 10.01 9.61
CA LEU A 175 4.08 11.42 9.96
C LEU A 175 2.83 12.02 10.64
N ALA A 176 1.63 11.70 10.15
CA ALA A 176 0.38 12.12 10.80
C ALA A 176 0.26 11.58 12.24
N ALA A 177 0.67 10.34 12.48
CA ALA A 177 0.71 9.74 13.82
C ALA A 177 1.77 10.35 14.77
N GLY A 178 2.63 11.24 14.27
CA GLY A 178 3.73 11.82 15.05
C GLY A 178 4.99 10.95 15.09
N CYS A 179 5.16 10.06 14.14
CA CYS A 179 6.33 9.19 14.00
C CYS A 179 7.33 9.78 13.01
N PRO A 180 8.61 9.99 13.37
CA PRO A 180 9.67 10.24 12.41
C PRO A 180 9.82 9.08 11.42
N VAL A 181 10.18 9.38 10.18
CA VAL A 181 10.24 8.39 9.09
C VAL A 181 11.62 8.34 8.46
N ILE A 182 12.13 7.11 8.29
CA ILE A 182 13.30 6.84 7.46
C ILE A 182 12.85 5.99 6.28
N VAL A 183 12.93 6.55 5.08
CA VAL A 183 12.55 5.85 3.86
C VAL A 183 13.78 5.18 3.26
N LYS A 184 13.67 3.88 2.99
CA LYS A 184 14.58 3.17 2.10
C LYS A 184 14.03 3.28 0.68
N ALA A 185 14.65 4.05 -0.18
CA ALA A 185 14.23 4.29 -1.56
C ALA A 185 14.18 2.98 -2.37
N HIS A 186 13.21 2.88 -3.27
CA HIS A 186 13.14 1.76 -4.20
C HIS A 186 14.15 1.93 -5.35
N SER A 187 14.89 0.89 -5.68
CA SER A 187 15.94 0.93 -6.72
C SER A 187 15.41 1.14 -8.15
N ALA A 188 14.11 0.89 -8.39
CA ALA A 188 13.52 1.10 -9.70
C ALA A 188 13.38 2.58 -10.10
N HIS A 189 13.23 3.48 -9.11
CA HIS A 189 12.97 4.90 -9.37
C HIS A 189 13.70 5.83 -8.37
N PRO A 190 15.04 5.73 -8.27
CA PRO A 190 15.80 6.47 -7.26
C PRO A 190 15.80 7.98 -7.51
N GLY A 191 15.74 8.45 -8.76
CA GLY A 191 15.66 9.86 -9.07
C GLY A 191 14.33 10.48 -8.69
N THR A 192 13.22 9.78 -8.94
CA THR A 192 11.90 10.16 -8.44
C THR A 192 11.91 10.23 -6.92
N ALA A 193 12.56 9.25 -6.26
CA ALA A 193 12.67 9.22 -4.81
C ALA A 193 13.47 10.41 -4.25
N GLU A 194 14.58 10.79 -4.88
CA GLU A 194 15.36 11.97 -4.47
C GLU A 194 14.55 13.26 -4.59
N LEU A 195 13.84 13.47 -5.71
CA LEU A 195 13.02 14.68 -5.92
C LEU A 195 11.95 14.82 -4.82
N VAL A 196 11.20 13.75 -4.55
CA VAL A 196 10.17 13.75 -3.51
C VAL A 196 10.79 13.87 -2.11
N GLY A 197 11.92 13.19 -1.87
CA GLY A 197 12.63 13.27 -0.59
C GLY A 197 13.08 14.69 -0.25
N ARG A 198 13.59 15.44 -1.24
CA ARG A 198 13.95 16.86 -1.09
C ARG A 198 12.73 17.73 -0.78
N ALA A 199 11.56 17.42 -1.37
CA ALA A 199 10.32 18.14 -1.05
C ALA A 199 9.92 17.94 0.42
N VAL A 200 10.07 16.71 0.95
CA VAL A 200 9.80 16.42 2.37
C VAL A 200 10.85 17.08 3.27
N GLN A 201 12.14 16.93 2.96
CA GLN A 201 13.24 17.56 3.73
C GLN A 201 13.08 19.07 3.81
N LYS A 202 12.72 19.72 2.69
CA LYS A 202 12.42 21.15 2.65
C LYS A 202 11.24 21.49 3.57
N ALA A 203 10.17 20.71 3.57
CA ALA A 203 9.01 20.93 4.44
C ALA A 203 9.37 20.82 5.94
N VAL A 204 10.22 19.85 6.33
CA VAL A 204 10.75 19.74 7.69
C VAL A 204 11.45 21.03 8.12
N LYS A 205 12.30 21.57 7.24
CA LYS A 205 13.03 22.83 7.47
C LYS A 205 12.09 24.03 7.56
N ASP A 206 11.20 24.18 6.57
CA ASP A 206 10.29 25.34 6.46
C ASP A 206 9.30 25.41 7.64
N CYS A 207 8.91 24.25 8.19
CA CYS A 207 8.03 24.16 9.35
C CYS A 207 8.77 24.17 10.70
N GLY A 208 10.10 24.31 10.72
CA GLY A 208 10.89 24.35 11.94
C GLY A 208 10.85 23.08 12.78
N LEU A 209 10.61 21.94 12.16
CA LEU A 209 10.56 20.64 12.82
C LEU A 209 11.97 20.08 13.08
N PRO A 210 12.15 19.16 14.05
CA PRO A 210 13.43 18.49 14.26
C PRO A 210 13.92 17.83 12.96
N GLU A 211 15.19 17.99 12.64
CA GLU A 211 15.75 17.49 11.37
C GLU A 211 15.58 15.97 11.18
N GLY A 212 15.59 15.21 12.30
CA GLY A 212 15.39 13.77 12.28
C GLY A 212 13.94 13.32 11.99
N THR A 213 12.99 14.25 11.74
CA THR A 213 11.61 13.91 11.36
C THR A 213 11.57 13.11 10.05
N PHE A 214 12.56 13.32 9.17
CA PHE A 214 12.62 12.60 7.90
C PHE A 214 14.06 12.33 7.44
N SER A 215 14.29 11.13 6.89
CA SER A 215 15.51 10.77 6.16
C SER A 215 15.19 9.86 4.96
N LEU A 216 16.04 9.92 3.92
CA LEU A 216 15.96 9.07 2.72
C LEU A 216 17.30 8.39 2.49
N LEU A 217 17.32 7.07 2.44
CA LEU A 217 18.50 6.26 2.21
C LEU A 217 18.38 5.46 0.91
N PHE A 218 19.48 5.37 0.15
CA PHE A 218 19.64 4.42 -0.95
C PHE A 218 20.44 3.20 -0.48
N ASP A 219 20.15 2.04 -1.05
CA ASP A 219 20.77 0.77 -0.71
C ASP A 219 21.22 0.08 -2.00
N SER A 220 22.51 -0.12 -2.15
CA SER A 220 23.08 -0.85 -3.30
C SER A 220 22.94 -2.37 -3.18
N GLY A 221 22.44 -2.85 -2.04
CA GLY A 221 22.21 -4.25 -1.71
C GLY A 221 20.93 -4.46 -0.91
N ARG A 222 21.07 -5.11 0.24
CA ARG A 222 19.98 -5.38 1.19
C ARG A 222 20.33 -5.01 2.63
N ASP A 223 21.56 -4.58 2.88
CA ASP A 223 22.08 -4.40 4.24
C ASP A 223 21.42 -3.24 4.97
N ILE A 224 21.16 -2.15 4.25
CA ILE A 224 20.48 -0.98 4.80
C ILE A 224 19.02 -1.28 5.11
N GLY A 225 18.31 -1.93 4.18
CA GLY A 225 16.92 -2.33 4.41
C GLY A 225 16.79 -3.29 5.61
N GLN A 226 17.65 -4.28 5.70
CA GLN A 226 17.68 -5.21 6.85
C GLN A 226 18.14 -4.51 8.13
N GLY A 227 19.14 -3.64 8.04
CA GLY A 227 19.66 -2.85 9.14
C GLY A 227 18.60 -1.98 9.78
N LEU A 228 17.78 -1.27 8.97
CA LEU A 228 16.64 -0.47 9.46
C LEU A 228 15.67 -1.32 10.29
N VAL A 229 15.27 -2.50 9.80
CA VAL A 229 14.35 -3.38 10.55
C VAL A 229 14.99 -3.93 11.83
N LYS A 230 16.30 -4.14 11.85
CA LYS A 230 17.04 -4.66 13.02
C LYS A 230 17.36 -3.60 14.07
N ASP A 231 17.38 -2.31 13.70
CA ASP A 231 17.77 -1.23 14.61
C ASP A 231 16.73 -1.04 15.73
N ASN A 232 17.20 -1.02 16.98
CA ASN A 232 16.34 -0.97 18.17
C ASN A 232 15.52 0.33 18.28
N ARG A 233 15.95 1.40 17.64
CA ARG A 233 15.27 2.71 17.62
C ARG A 233 14.07 2.72 16.67
N ILE A 234 14.03 1.83 15.68
CA ILE A 234 12.88 1.67 14.78
C ILE A 234 11.80 0.88 15.52
N LYS A 235 10.57 1.39 15.50
CA LYS A 235 9.43 0.84 16.24
C LYS A 235 8.31 0.26 15.37
N ALA A 236 8.36 0.49 14.06
CA ALA A 236 7.50 -0.17 13.07
C ALA A 236 8.14 -0.10 11.70
N ALA A 237 7.67 -0.96 10.78
CA ALA A 237 8.03 -0.88 9.37
C ALA A 237 6.76 -0.93 8.50
N GLY A 238 6.69 -0.04 7.49
CA GLY A 238 5.72 -0.08 6.39
C GLY A 238 6.40 -0.63 5.14
N PHE A 239 5.76 -1.57 4.47
CA PHE A 239 6.29 -2.22 3.29
C PHE A 239 5.18 -2.48 2.26
N THR A 240 5.45 -2.18 1.00
CA THR A 240 4.60 -2.60 -0.13
C THR A 240 5.49 -3.29 -1.16
N GLY A 241 5.18 -4.54 -1.52
CA GLY A 241 5.98 -5.28 -2.48
C GLY A 241 5.69 -6.78 -2.51
N SER A 242 6.68 -7.58 -2.95
CA SER A 242 6.50 -9.02 -3.10
C SER A 242 6.32 -9.75 -1.77
N ARG A 243 5.58 -10.87 -1.78
CA ARG A 243 5.41 -11.77 -0.62
C ARG A 243 6.75 -12.19 -0.01
N GLY A 244 7.73 -12.52 -0.86
CA GLY A 244 9.07 -12.90 -0.39
C GLY A 244 9.79 -11.78 0.37
N GLY A 245 9.69 -10.54 -0.12
CA GLY A 245 10.26 -9.36 0.53
C GLY A 245 9.59 -9.07 1.87
N GLY A 246 8.26 -9.02 1.90
CA GLY A 246 7.49 -8.75 3.11
C GLY A 246 7.73 -9.80 4.20
N THR A 247 7.65 -11.09 3.85
CA THR A 247 7.88 -12.18 4.81
C THR A 247 9.32 -12.21 5.34
N ALA A 248 10.32 -11.82 4.53
CA ALA A 248 11.70 -11.69 5.00
C ALA A 248 11.84 -10.60 6.07
N LEU A 249 11.24 -9.43 5.86
CA LEU A 249 11.23 -8.33 6.84
C LEU A 249 10.46 -8.71 8.12
N MET A 250 9.31 -9.39 7.99
CA MET A 250 8.54 -9.91 9.13
C MET A 250 9.40 -10.85 10.00
N LYS A 251 10.14 -11.78 9.38
CA LYS A 251 11.03 -12.69 10.09
C LYS A 251 12.14 -11.95 10.84
N LEU A 252 12.76 -10.95 10.20
CA LEU A 252 13.78 -10.12 10.83
C LEU A 252 13.22 -9.34 12.03
N ALA A 253 12.05 -8.74 11.88
CA ALA A 253 11.39 -7.98 12.93
C ALA A 253 10.99 -8.86 14.13
N ALA A 254 10.47 -10.06 13.87
CA ALA A 254 10.10 -11.04 14.90
C ALA A 254 11.31 -11.61 15.67
N ALA A 255 12.48 -11.68 15.03
CA ALA A 255 13.71 -12.18 15.63
C ALA A 255 14.44 -11.16 16.52
N ARG A 256 13.97 -9.92 16.63
CA ARG A 256 14.56 -8.89 17.50
C ARG A 256 14.31 -9.21 18.97
N THR A 257 15.18 -8.71 19.85
CA THR A 257 14.94 -8.72 21.31
C THR A 257 13.64 -8.02 21.69
N GLU A 258 13.34 -6.90 21.01
CA GLU A 258 12.05 -6.20 21.06
C GLU A 258 11.39 -6.33 19.68
N PRO A 259 10.50 -7.30 19.43
CA PRO A 259 9.80 -7.43 18.16
C PRO A 259 9.00 -6.19 17.82
N ILE A 260 8.95 -5.85 16.54
CA ILE A 260 8.16 -4.72 16.03
C ILE A 260 7.14 -5.17 14.99
N PRO A 261 6.03 -4.44 14.83
CA PRO A 261 5.11 -4.69 13.74
C PRO A 261 5.74 -4.34 12.38
N VAL A 262 5.49 -5.21 11.39
CA VAL A 262 5.76 -4.95 9.98
C VAL A 262 4.42 -4.94 9.26
N TYR A 263 3.99 -3.78 8.82
CA TYR A 263 2.77 -3.61 8.03
C TYR A 263 3.12 -3.78 6.55
N ALA A 264 3.11 -5.05 6.11
CA ALA A 264 3.46 -5.41 4.75
C ALA A 264 2.19 -5.66 3.93
N GLU A 265 2.05 -4.95 2.81
CA GLU A 265 1.14 -5.29 1.73
C GLU A 265 1.91 -6.12 0.70
N MET A 266 1.34 -7.27 0.34
CA MET A 266 2.04 -8.30 -0.44
C MET A 266 1.20 -8.76 -1.64
N SER A 267 1.40 -9.99 -2.09
CA SER A 267 0.77 -10.56 -3.29
C SER A 267 -0.72 -10.88 -3.10
N SER A 268 -1.50 -10.68 -4.17
CA SER A 268 -2.93 -11.02 -4.25
C SER A 268 -3.33 -11.36 -5.68
N ILE A 269 -4.25 -12.32 -5.87
CA ILE A 269 -4.78 -12.67 -7.19
C ILE A 269 -6.16 -12.06 -7.47
N ASN A 270 -6.76 -11.40 -6.48
CA ASN A 270 -7.94 -10.54 -6.59
C ASN A 270 -9.12 -11.15 -7.37
N PRO A 271 -9.81 -12.14 -6.83
CA PRO A 271 -10.83 -12.88 -7.56
C PRO A 271 -11.98 -11.98 -8.05
N VAL A 272 -12.34 -12.16 -9.32
CA VAL A 272 -13.53 -11.61 -9.95
C VAL A 272 -14.55 -12.74 -10.07
N VAL A 273 -15.71 -12.56 -9.44
CA VAL A 273 -16.79 -13.56 -9.40
C VAL A 273 -17.90 -13.11 -10.34
N LEU A 274 -18.16 -13.90 -11.40
CA LEU A 274 -19.19 -13.62 -12.39
C LEU A 274 -20.42 -14.47 -12.08
N PHE A 275 -21.52 -13.80 -11.69
CA PHE A 275 -22.78 -14.49 -11.40
C PHE A 275 -23.58 -14.78 -12.67
N PRO A 276 -24.41 -15.83 -12.69
CA PRO A 276 -25.07 -16.32 -13.90
C PRO A 276 -25.93 -15.30 -14.65
N ASN A 277 -26.75 -14.50 -13.95
CA ASN A 277 -27.63 -13.54 -14.59
C ASN A 277 -26.85 -12.34 -15.16
N ALA A 278 -25.87 -11.82 -14.41
CA ALA A 278 -24.98 -10.77 -14.92
C ALA A 278 -24.19 -11.25 -16.13
N LEU A 279 -23.70 -12.49 -16.09
CA LEU A 279 -22.94 -13.10 -17.19
C LEU A 279 -23.82 -13.27 -18.44
N LYS A 280 -25.03 -13.79 -18.28
CA LYS A 280 -26.02 -13.95 -19.34
C LYS A 280 -26.40 -12.63 -20.00
N ASN A 281 -26.66 -11.60 -19.20
CA ASN A 281 -27.16 -10.32 -19.70
C ASN A 281 -26.06 -9.41 -20.23
N ARG A 282 -24.85 -9.46 -19.65
CA ARG A 282 -23.77 -8.48 -19.89
C ARG A 282 -22.39 -9.13 -20.13
N GLY A 283 -22.31 -10.45 -20.31
CA GLY A 283 -21.04 -11.18 -20.37
C GLY A 283 -20.03 -10.60 -21.35
N GLU A 284 -20.45 -10.24 -22.56
CA GLU A 284 -19.58 -9.61 -23.56
C GLU A 284 -19.06 -8.24 -23.12
N ALA A 285 -19.93 -7.40 -22.52
CA ALA A 285 -19.54 -6.07 -22.04
C ALA A 285 -18.58 -6.19 -20.86
N ILE A 286 -18.84 -7.12 -19.93
CA ILE A 286 -17.97 -7.43 -18.80
C ILE A 286 -16.61 -7.92 -19.32
N GLY A 287 -16.56 -8.80 -20.34
CA GLY A 287 -15.33 -9.31 -20.94
C GLY A 287 -14.45 -8.20 -21.53
N LYS A 288 -15.04 -7.25 -22.23
CA LYS A 288 -14.32 -6.08 -22.79
C LYS A 288 -13.78 -5.16 -21.68
N ALA A 289 -14.60 -4.85 -20.67
CA ALA A 289 -14.21 -4.01 -19.53
C ALA A 289 -13.15 -4.71 -18.65
N PHE A 290 -13.23 -6.02 -18.50
CA PHE A 290 -12.22 -6.85 -17.83
C PHE A 290 -10.85 -6.68 -18.47
N VAL A 291 -10.75 -6.77 -19.80
CA VAL A 291 -9.46 -6.61 -20.50
C VAL A 291 -8.90 -5.20 -20.29
N GLN A 292 -9.73 -4.15 -20.34
CA GLN A 292 -9.29 -2.79 -20.08
C GLN A 292 -8.66 -2.66 -18.68
N SER A 293 -9.28 -3.28 -17.66
CA SER A 293 -8.74 -3.32 -16.32
C SER A 293 -7.46 -4.16 -16.21
N LEU A 294 -7.44 -5.34 -16.87
CA LEU A 294 -6.32 -6.27 -16.83
C LEU A 294 -5.03 -5.69 -17.38
N VAL A 295 -5.10 -4.93 -18.48
CA VAL A 295 -3.92 -4.38 -19.16
C VAL A 295 -3.51 -3.00 -18.65
N LEU A 296 -4.26 -2.39 -17.74
CA LEU A 296 -3.94 -1.08 -17.20
C LEU A 296 -2.55 -1.10 -16.53
N GLY A 297 -1.64 -0.21 -16.98
CA GLY A 297 -0.28 -0.13 -16.44
C GLY A 297 0.50 -1.45 -16.57
N ALA A 298 0.35 -2.14 -17.70
CA ALA A 298 0.91 -3.47 -17.96
C ALA A 298 0.45 -4.54 -16.94
N GLY A 299 -0.73 -4.36 -16.32
CA GLY A 299 -1.27 -5.25 -15.29
C GLY A 299 -0.49 -5.23 -13.96
N GLN A 300 0.43 -4.28 -13.76
CA GLN A 300 1.31 -4.22 -12.59
C GLN A 300 0.65 -3.48 -11.42
N PHE A 301 -0.54 -3.93 -11.04
CA PHE A 301 -1.28 -3.46 -9.86
C PHE A 301 -1.39 -4.58 -8.83
N CYS A 302 -1.21 -4.26 -7.57
CA CYS A 302 -1.47 -5.20 -6.46
C CYS A 302 -2.91 -5.71 -6.44
N THR A 303 -3.83 -4.95 -7.05
CA THR A 303 -5.26 -5.29 -7.19
C THR A 303 -5.65 -5.69 -8.63
N ASN A 304 -4.69 -6.11 -9.45
CA ASN A 304 -4.98 -6.61 -10.80
C ASN A 304 -5.91 -7.84 -10.74
N PRO A 305 -6.93 -7.97 -11.63
CA PRO A 305 -7.85 -9.10 -11.64
C PRO A 305 -7.17 -10.37 -12.20
N GLY A 306 -6.35 -11.02 -11.38
CA GLY A 306 -5.57 -12.21 -11.77
C GLY A 306 -6.37 -13.51 -11.80
N LEU A 307 -7.58 -13.53 -11.21
CA LEU A 307 -8.44 -14.71 -11.15
C LEU A 307 -9.89 -14.33 -11.52
N VAL A 308 -10.52 -15.14 -12.39
CA VAL A 308 -11.95 -15.04 -12.69
C VAL A 308 -12.63 -16.37 -12.36
N LEU A 309 -13.70 -16.33 -11.57
CA LEU A 309 -14.51 -17.49 -11.22
C LEU A 309 -15.92 -17.35 -11.83
N ALA A 310 -16.38 -18.36 -12.54
CA ALA A 310 -17.74 -18.39 -13.10
C ALA A 310 -18.25 -19.82 -13.23
N VAL A 311 -19.58 -19.97 -13.22
CA VAL A 311 -20.22 -21.25 -13.55
C VAL A 311 -19.98 -21.55 -15.04
N ASP A 312 -19.59 -22.80 -15.33
CA ASP A 312 -19.30 -23.26 -16.70
C ASP A 312 -20.58 -23.27 -17.57
N GLY A 313 -20.43 -22.93 -18.83
CA GLY A 313 -21.52 -22.92 -19.77
C GLY A 313 -21.40 -21.87 -20.87
N PRO A 314 -22.43 -21.77 -21.76
CA PRO A 314 -22.41 -20.90 -22.94
C PRO A 314 -22.20 -19.41 -22.62
N ASP A 315 -22.72 -18.92 -21.48
CA ASP A 315 -22.57 -17.50 -21.07
C ASP A 315 -21.12 -17.20 -20.68
N LEU A 316 -20.43 -18.15 -20.03
CA LEU A 316 -19.00 -18.04 -19.75
C LEU A 316 -18.17 -18.11 -21.04
N ASP A 317 -18.56 -18.98 -21.99
CA ASP A 317 -17.90 -19.04 -23.30
C ASP A 317 -18.02 -17.71 -24.05
N ALA A 318 -19.16 -17.04 -23.98
CA ALA A 318 -19.35 -15.71 -24.56
C ALA A 318 -18.44 -14.65 -23.90
N PHE A 319 -18.32 -14.67 -22.58
CA PHE A 319 -17.38 -13.80 -21.85
C PHE A 319 -15.93 -14.06 -22.29
N ILE A 320 -15.49 -15.33 -22.31
CA ILE A 320 -14.13 -15.70 -22.71
C ILE A 320 -13.86 -15.29 -24.16
N ALA A 321 -14.82 -15.49 -25.07
CA ALA A 321 -14.68 -15.08 -26.45
C ALA A 321 -14.53 -13.56 -26.61
N ALA A 322 -15.37 -12.77 -25.91
CA ALA A 322 -15.30 -11.31 -25.93
C ALA A 322 -14.01 -10.78 -25.31
N ALA A 323 -13.59 -11.33 -24.17
CA ALA A 323 -12.32 -11.01 -23.53
C ALA A 323 -11.13 -11.38 -24.42
N SER A 324 -11.16 -12.56 -25.04
CA SER A 324 -10.11 -13.02 -25.96
C SER A 324 -9.98 -12.13 -27.19
N ALA A 325 -11.11 -11.73 -27.79
CA ALA A 325 -11.13 -10.82 -28.93
C ALA A 325 -10.53 -9.45 -28.55
N ALA A 326 -10.95 -8.88 -27.43
CA ALA A 326 -10.42 -7.61 -26.93
C ALA A 326 -8.92 -7.70 -26.59
N LEU A 327 -8.48 -8.79 -25.98
CA LEU A 327 -7.09 -8.98 -25.58
C LEU A 327 -6.14 -9.06 -26.79
N LYS A 328 -6.55 -9.72 -27.87
CA LYS A 328 -5.76 -9.85 -29.11
C LYS A 328 -5.41 -8.50 -29.75
N GLU A 329 -6.19 -7.47 -29.48
CA GLU A 329 -5.96 -6.11 -29.99
C GLU A 329 -5.07 -5.28 -29.05
N THR A 330 -4.72 -5.79 -27.86
CA THR A 330 -3.91 -5.05 -26.89
C THR A 330 -2.43 -5.12 -27.23
N SER A 331 -1.76 -3.97 -27.24
CA SER A 331 -0.32 -3.90 -27.42
C SER A 331 0.42 -4.37 -26.16
N ALA A 332 1.56 -5.04 -26.34
CA ALA A 332 2.49 -5.27 -25.26
C ALA A 332 2.96 -3.93 -24.66
N GLN A 333 3.09 -3.86 -23.36
CA GLN A 333 3.37 -2.63 -22.63
C GLN A 333 4.71 -2.72 -21.89
N THR A 334 5.41 -1.59 -21.77
CA THR A 334 6.65 -1.48 -21.00
C THR A 334 6.41 -1.85 -19.54
N MET A 335 7.21 -2.79 -19.04
CA MET A 335 7.18 -3.18 -17.63
C MET A 335 8.17 -2.35 -16.81
N LEU A 336 7.91 -2.23 -15.51
CA LEU A 336 8.61 -1.32 -14.58
C LEU A 336 10.12 -1.54 -14.53
N THR A 337 10.56 -2.79 -14.55
CA THR A 337 11.98 -3.14 -14.49
C THR A 337 12.28 -4.39 -15.31
N PRO A 338 13.53 -4.55 -15.80
CA PRO A 338 13.95 -5.78 -16.47
C PRO A 338 13.75 -7.04 -15.62
N GLY A 339 13.92 -6.93 -14.30
CA GLY A 339 13.70 -8.05 -13.37
C GLY A 339 12.24 -8.47 -13.28
N ILE A 340 11.32 -7.50 -13.19
CA ILE A 340 9.87 -7.77 -13.19
C ILE A 340 9.45 -8.37 -14.52
N HIS A 341 9.91 -7.82 -15.65
CA HIS A 341 9.66 -8.37 -16.98
C HIS A 341 10.09 -9.83 -17.08
N LYS A 342 11.34 -10.13 -16.71
CA LYS A 342 11.86 -11.51 -16.74
C LYS A 342 11.03 -12.48 -15.89
N THR A 343 10.59 -12.05 -14.70
CA THR A 343 9.74 -12.86 -13.82
C THR A 343 8.37 -13.08 -14.45
N TYR A 344 7.78 -12.03 -15.03
CA TYR A 344 6.49 -12.11 -15.71
C TYR A 344 6.53 -13.11 -16.87
N GLU A 345 7.50 -13.00 -17.78
CA GLU A 345 7.66 -13.93 -18.92
C GLU A 345 7.80 -15.39 -18.44
N SER A 346 8.67 -15.62 -17.45
CA SER A 346 8.84 -16.96 -16.88
C SER A 346 7.55 -17.52 -16.26
N SER A 347 6.75 -16.68 -15.60
CA SER A 347 5.49 -17.09 -15.00
C SER A 347 4.41 -17.39 -16.05
N ILE A 348 4.36 -16.59 -17.12
CA ILE A 348 3.48 -16.80 -18.27
C ILE A 348 3.81 -18.13 -18.97
N ASP A 349 5.10 -18.41 -19.19
CA ASP A 349 5.54 -19.64 -19.82
C ASP A 349 5.23 -20.87 -18.95
N LYS A 350 5.43 -20.76 -17.63
CA LYS A 350 5.04 -21.80 -16.67
C LYS A 350 3.53 -22.08 -16.75
N ALA A 351 2.70 -21.05 -16.73
CA ALA A 351 1.24 -21.19 -16.82
C ALA A 351 0.82 -21.79 -18.18
N ALA A 352 1.43 -21.33 -19.28
CA ALA A 352 1.13 -21.81 -20.64
C ALA A 352 1.52 -23.27 -20.86
N SER A 353 2.53 -23.78 -20.16
CA SER A 353 3.01 -25.16 -20.27
C SER A 353 2.31 -26.14 -19.30
N HIS A 354 1.46 -25.65 -18.41
CA HIS A 354 0.76 -26.49 -17.45
C HIS A 354 -0.30 -27.36 -18.14
N ALA A 355 -0.31 -28.67 -17.86
CA ALA A 355 -1.16 -29.64 -18.53
C ALA A 355 -2.67 -29.38 -18.42
N ASP A 356 -3.09 -28.78 -17.29
CA ASP A 356 -4.50 -28.49 -17.00
C ASP A 356 -4.89 -27.04 -17.35
N VAL A 357 -4.06 -26.32 -18.10
CA VAL A 357 -4.30 -24.93 -18.49
C VAL A 357 -4.38 -24.80 -20.00
N THR A 358 -5.37 -24.06 -20.47
CA THR A 358 -5.53 -23.70 -21.88
C THR A 358 -5.29 -22.22 -22.07
N ILE A 359 -4.54 -21.84 -23.10
CA ILE A 359 -4.37 -20.44 -23.50
C ILE A 359 -5.62 -20.01 -24.26
N ALA A 360 -6.42 -19.09 -23.73
CA ALA A 360 -7.57 -18.53 -24.42
C ALA A 360 -7.16 -17.44 -25.41
N ALA A 361 -6.24 -16.56 -25.02
CA ALA A 361 -5.72 -15.50 -25.88
C ALA A 361 -4.36 -14.98 -25.40
N ARG A 362 -3.62 -14.39 -26.35
CA ARG A 362 -2.47 -13.53 -26.13
C ARG A 362 -2.69 -12.19 -26.82
N GLY A 363 -2.18 -11.10 -26.25
CA GLY A 363 -2.13 -9.80 -26.89
C GLY A 363 -1.14 -9.75 -28.07
N LEU A 364 -0.91 -8.57 -28.60
CA LEU A 364 0.07 -8.36 -29.67
C LEU A 364 1.50 -8.62 -29.14
N GLU A 365 2.36 -9.11 -30.01
CA GLU A 365 3.76 -9.37 -29.68
C GLU A 365 4.50 -8.10 -29.24
N ALA A 366 5.48 -8.30 -28.36
CA ALA A 366 6.35 -7.23 -27.90
C ALA A 366 7.20 -6.68 -29.04
N LYS A 367 7.30 -5.36 -29.14
CA LYS A 367 8.13 -4.65 -30.13
C LYS A 367 9.52 -4.30 -29.58
N SER A 368 9.72 -4.43 -28.30
CA SER A 368 11.00 -4.19 -27.62
C SER A 368 11.21 -5.17 -26.47
N GLY A 369 12.46 -5.35 -26.02
CA GLY A 369 12.87 -6.35 -25.05
C GLY A 369 12.40 -6.12 -23.59
N HIS A 370 11.59 -5.09 -23.33
CA HIS A 370 11.09 -4.78 -21.98
C HIS A 370 9.57 -4.64 -21.92
N GLN A 371 8.88 -5.19 -22.92
CA GLN A 371 7.43 -5.17 -23.00
C GLN A 371 6.84 -6.54 -22.68
N GLY A 372 5.92 -6.59 -21.71
CA GLY A 372 5.15 -7.79 -21.37
C GLY A 372 3.94 -7.93 -22.28
N GLN A 373 3.76 -9.12 -22.87
CA GLN A 373 2.60 -9.50 -23.68
C GLN A 373 1.47 -9.97 -22.77
N SER A 374 0.25 -9.41 -22.91
CA SER A 374 -0.89 -9.84 -22.11
C SER A 374 -1.34 -11.27 -22.43
N ALA A 375 -1.89 -11.99 -21.41
CA ALA A 375 -2.32 -13.37 -21.56
C ALA A 375 -3.60 -13.68 -20.77
N LEU A 376 -4.46 -14.49 -21.35
CA LEU A 376 -5.65 -15.04 -20.70
C LEU A 376 -5.60 -16.57 -20.76
N PHE A 377 -5.73 -17.17 -19.59
CA PHE A 377 -5.70 -18.62 -19.40
C PHE A 377 -7.06 -19.13 -18.92
N VAL A 378 -7.33 -20.40 -19.15
CA VAL A 378 -8.54 -21.09 -18.68
C VAL A 378 -8.16 -22.42 -18.05
N THR A 379 -8.81 -22.76 -16.94
CA THR A 379 -8.70 -24.06 -16.27
C THR A 379 -10.04 -24.48 -15.66
N THR A 380 -10.08 -25.66 -15.05
CA THR A 380 -11.26 -26.15 -14.30
C THR A 380 -11.08 -25.92 -12.79
N ALA A 381 -12.21 -25.92 -12.06
CA ALA A 381 -12.22 -25.84 -10.60
C ALA A 381 -11.39 -26.95 -9.94
N ASP A 382 -11.47 -28.17 -10.46
CA ASP A 382 -10.72 -29.32 -9.93
C ASP A 382 -9.21 -29.18 -10.13
N ALA A 383 -8.78 -28.72 -11.31
CA ALA A 383 -7.36 -28.48 -11.59
C ALA A 383 -6.83 -27.35 -10.71
N PHE A 384 -7.57 -26.25 -10.57
CA PHE A 384 -7.19 -25.12 -9.73
C PHE A 384 -7.03 -25.52 -8.25
N ARG A 385 -7.93 -26.36 -7.71
CA ARG A 385 -7.84 -26.85 -6.32
C ARG A 385 -6.62 -27.74 -6.10
N LYS A 386 -6.28 -28.59 -7.06
CA LYS A 386 -5.18 -29.57 -6.95
C LYS A 386 -3.79 -28.94 -7.10
N ASN A 387 -3.69 -27.85 -7.83
CA ASN A 387 -2.41 -27.27 -8.22
C ASN A 387 -2.23 -25.88 -7.59
N HIS A 388 -1.54 -25.82 -6.45
CA HIS A 388 -1.27 -24.55 -5.73
C HIS A 388 -0.52 -23.52 -6.58
N GLU A 389 0.26 -23.95 -7.56
CA GLU A 389 0.98 -23.07 -8.48
C GLU A 389 0.05 -22.24 -9.37
N LEU A 390 -1.19 -22.69 -9.61
CA LEU A 390 -2.22 -21.93 -10.33
C LEU A 390 -2.84 -20.81 -9.45
N GLN A 391 -2.56 -20.82 -8.15
CA GLN A 391 -3.03 -19.83 -7.17
C GLN A 391 -1.97 -18.75 -6.89
N GLU A 392 -0.79 -18.85 -7.52
CA GLU A 392 0.27 -17.86 -7.39
C GLU A 392 -0.02 -16.61 -8.24
N GLU A 393 0.33 -15.43 -7.72
CA GLU A 393 0.22 -14.18 -8.46
C GLU A 393 1.21 -14.16 -9.64
N ILE A 394 0.70 -13.81 -10.82
CA ILE A 394 1.52 -13.42 -11.98
C ILE A 394 1.46 -11.89 -12.10
N PHE A 395 2.50 -11.20 -11.65
CA PHE A 395 2.53 -9.74 -11.58
C PHE A 395 2.72 -9.11 -12.98
N GLY A 396 1.60 -8.83 -13.64
CA GLY A 396 1.51 -8.31 -15.00
C GLY A 396 0.13 -8.52 -15.61
N ALA A 397 -0.02 -8.24 -16.91
CA ALA A 397 -1.29 -8.30 -17.62
C ALA A 397 -1.70 -9.75 -17.93
N SER A 398 -1.93 -10.54 -16.88
CA SER A 398 -2.31 -11.96 -16.98
C SER A 398 -3.45 -12.31 -16.04
N SER A 399 -4.34 -13.21 -16.45
CA SER A 399 -5.44 -13.71 -15.63
C SER A 399 -5.79 -15.15 -15.98
N LEU A 400 -6.32 -15.89 -14.98
CA LEU A 400 -6.79 -17.25 -15.09
C LEU A 400 -8.30 -17.30 -14.87
N VAL A 401 -9.04 -17.79 -15.87
CA VAL A 401 -10.48 -18.07 -15.77
C VAL A 401 -10.67 -19.51 -15.30
N VAL A 402 -11.40 -19.68 -14.21
CA VAL A 402 -11.72 -20.99 -13.62
C VAL A 402 -13.18 -21.34 -13.90
N ARG A 403 -13.40 -22.43 -14.62
CA ARG A 403 -14.72 -22.99 -14.91
C ARG A 403 -15.22 -23.79 -13.72
N CYS A 404 -16.26 -23.34 -13.05
CA CYS A 404 -16.87 -24.00 -11.90
C CYS A 404 -18.11 -24.78 -12.33
N PRO A 405 -18.36 -26.00 -11.82
CA PRO A 405 -19.56 -26.76 -12.20
C PRO A 405 -20.85 -26.09 -11.73
N ASP A 406 -20.81 -25.37 -10.61
CA ASP A 406 -21.96 -24.70 -10.00
C ASP A 406 -21.52 -23.58 -9.01
N LEU A 407 -22.50 -22.84 -8.47
CA LEU A 407 -22.29 -21.81 -7.48
C LEU A 407 -21.72 -22.33 -6.15
N THR A 408 -22.05 -23.56 -5.77
CA THR A 408 -21.51 -24.18 -4.55
C THR A 408 -20.01 -24.39 -4.66
N SER A 409 -19.57 -25.00 -5.76
CA SER A 409 -18.15 -25.20 -6.06
C SER A 409 -17.40 -23.87 -6.14
N MET A 410 -18.00 -22.85 -6.77
CA MET A 410 -17.43 -21.50 -6.86
C MET A 410 -17.24 -20.86 -5.48
N ARG A 411 -18.21 -20.98 -4.58
CA ARG A 411 -18.11 -20.50 -3.19
C ARG A 411 -17.05 -21.26 -2.40
N GLU A 412 -16.98 -22.57 -2.54
CA GLU A 412 -15.96 -23.41 -1.90
C GLU A 412 -14.55 -23.05 -2.38
N LEU A 413 -14.38 -22.68 -3.66
CA LEU A 413 -13.09 -22.17 -4.14
C LEU A 413 -12.70 -20.88 -3.42
N ILE A 414 -13.63 -19.93 -3.26
CA ILE A 414 -13.38 -18.69 -2.51
C ILE A 414 -12.97 -19.00 -1.07
N GLU A 415 -13.65 -19.94 -0.41
CA GLU A 415 -13.30 -20.37 0.95
C GLU A 415 -11.89 -20.98 1.03
N SER A 416 -11.42 -21.63 -0.03
CA SER A 416 -10.11 -22.26 -0.07
C SER A 416 -8.97 -21.30 -0.41
N LEU A 417 -9.26 -20.09 -0.94
CA LEU A 417 -8.24 -19.10 -1.26
C LEU A 417 -7.50 -18.63 0.00
N GLU A 418 -6.24 -18.32 -0.16
CA GLU A 418 -5.51 -17.49 0.81
C GLU A 418 -6.14 -16.10 0.92
N GLY A 419 -5.69 -15.26 1.87
CA GLY A 419 -6.16 -13.88 1.99
C GLY A 419 -5.87 -13.05 0.74
N GLN A 420 -6.83 -12.20 0.36
CA GLN A 420 -6.82 -11.36 -0.83
C GLN A 420 -7.00 -9.89 -0.47
N LEU A 421 -6.48 -8.98 -1.30
CA LEU A 421 -6.71 -7.55 -1.14
C LEU A 421 -8.12 -7.15 -1.54
N THR A 422 -8.60 -7.66 -2.67
CA THR A 422 -9.92 -7.27 -3.21
C THR A 422 -10.61 -8.45 -3.86
N SER A 423 -11.94 -8.42 -3.84
CA SER A 423 -12.80 -9.29 -4.66
C SER A 423 -13.87 -8.45 -5.34
N ALA A 424 -14.10 -8.71 -6.63
CA ALA A 424 -15.14 -8.06 -7.43
C ALA A 424 -16.26 -9.06 -7.74
N LEU A 425 -17.53 -8.64 -7.55
CA LEU A 425 -18.69 -9.43 -7.96
C LEU A 425 -19.38 -8.72 -9.13
N HIS A 426 -19.62 -9.43 -10.21
CA HIS A 426 -20.51 -8.96 -11.27
C HIS A 426 -21.85 -9.65 -11.09
N ILE A 427 -22.87 -8.88 -10.71
CA ILE A 427 -24.21 -9.32 -10.36
C ILE A 427 -25.29 -8.43 -10.99
N ASP A 428 -26.43 -9.01 -11.30
CA ASP A 428 -27.69 -8.33 -11.58
C ASP A 428 -28.66 -8.56 -10.40
N GLU A 429 -29.81 -7.90 -10.37
CA GLU A 429 -30.75 -8.03 -9.25
C GLU A 429 -31.21 -9.47 -9.02
N ALA A 430 -31.35 -10.24 -10.09
CA ALA A 430 -31.73 -11.67 -10.02
C ALA A 430 -30.65 -12.54 -9.35
N ASP A 431 -29.41 -12.06 -9.24
CA ASP A 431 -28.31 -12.77 -8.57
C ASP A 431 -28.21 -12.44 -7.07
N TYR A 432 -28.95 -11.46 -6.54
CA TYR A 432 -28.77 -10.96 -5.16
C TYR A 432 -28.94 -12.04 -4.09
N ALA A 433 -29.87 -12.97 -4.28
CA ALA A 433 -30.09 -14.05 -3.32
C ALA A 433 -28.86 -14.98 -3.23
N ASP A 434 -28.31 -15.35 -4.39
CA ASP A 434 -27.12 -16.19 -4.48
C ASP A 434 -25.87 -15.42 -4.00
N ALA A 435 -25.68 -14.19 -4.45
CA ALA A 435 -24.55 -13.34 -4.07
C ALA A 435 -24.48 -13.14 -2.55
N ARG A 436 -25.63 -13.00 -1.88
CA ARG A 436 -25.70 -12.90 -0.41
C ARG A 436 -25.06 -14.11 0.28
N THR A 437 -25.16 -15.30 -0.29
CA THR A 437 -24.56 -16.52 0.28
C THR A 437 -23.03 -16.54 0.19
N PHE A 438 -22.43 -15.71 -0.68
CA PHE A 438 -21.00 -15.57 -0.85
C PHE A 438 -20.37 -14.56 0.13
N LEU A 439 -21.14 -13.57 0.61
CA LEU A 439 -20.59 -12.49 1.45
C LEU A 439 -19.79 -13.00 2.65
N PRO A 440 -20.26 -14.00 3.44
CA PRO A 440 -19.47 -14.48 4.57
C PRO A 440 -18.13 -15.08 4.18
N ALA A 441 -18.03 -15.75 3.02
CA ALA A 441 -16.79 -16.29 2.49
C ALA A 441 -15.84 -15.17 2.05
N LEU A 442 -16.38 -14.19 1.34
CA LEU A 442 -15.62 -13.03 0.86
C LEU A 442 -15.09 -12.18 2.02
N GLU A 443 -15.91 -11.91 3.05
CA GLU A 443 -15.50 -11.16 4.25
C GLU A 443 -14.35 -11.84 5.00
N ARG A 444 -14.31 -13.18 5.00
CA ARG A 444 -13.18 -13.92 5.60
C ARG A 444 -11.91 -13.90 4.76
N ARG A 445 -12.01 -13.65 3.47
CA ARG A 445 -10.89 -13.81 2.52
C ARG A 445 -10.40 -12.53 1.89
N THR A 446 -11.15 -11.44 1.94
CA THR A 446 -10.79 -10.19 1.25
C THR A 446 -10.90 -8.97 2.15
N GLY A 447 -10.05 -7.98 1.90
CA GLY A 447 -10.13 -6.70 2.59
C GLY A 447 -11.16 -5.74 1.99
N ARG A 448 -11.42 -5.85 0.67
CA ARG A 448 -12.37 -4.99 -0.05
C ARG A 448 -13.25 -5.81 -0.98
N ILE A 449 -14.56 -5.68 -0.85
CA ILE A 449 -15.55 -6.26 -1.73
C ILE A 449 -16.18 -5.14 -2.57
N LEU A 450 -16.23 -5.32 -3.89
CA LEU A 450 -16.82 -4.34 -4.80
C LEU A 450 -17.77 -5.02 -5.79
N VAL A 451 -18.70 -4.25 -6.36
CA VAL A 451 -19.75 -4.77 -7.24
C VAL A 451 -19.73 -4.04 -8.59
N ASN A 452 -19.86 -4.82 -9.67
CA ASN A 452 -20.00 -4.34 -11.05
C ASN A 452 -18.85 -3.41 -11.51
N GLY A 453 -17.65 -3.66 -11.02
CA GLY A 453 -16.41 -2.99 -11.38
C GLY A 453 -15.21 -3.92 -11.20
N PHE A 454 -14.01 -3.40 -11.39
CA PHE A 454 -12.76 -4.15 -11.19
C PHE A 454 -11.88 -3.47 -10.14
N GLY A 455 -11.07 -4.27 -9.43
CA GLY A 455 -10.33 -3.83 -8.25
C GLY A 455 -9.16 -2.87 -8.48
N THR A 456 -8.74 -2.63 -9.71
CA THR A 456 -7.52 -1.88 -10.07
C THR A 456 -7.46 -0.45 -9.54
N GLY A 457 -8.59 0.22 -9.37
CA GLY A 457 -8.66 1.53 -8.70
C GLY A 457 -8.90 1.39 -7.19
N VAL A 458 -8.16 2.16 -6.38
CA VAL A 458 -8.37 2.25 -4.93
C VAL A 458 -8.57 3.72 -4.55
N GLU A 459 -9.77 4.08 -4.13
CA GLU A 459 -10.11 5.42 -3.66
C GLU A 459 -9.41 5.71 -2.32
N VAL A 460 -9.07 6.95 -2.07
CA VAL A 460 -8.54 7.40 -0.78
C VAL A 460 -9.69 8.05 0.01
N GLY A 461 -10.15 7.40 1.08
CA GLY A 461 -11.30 7.86 1.84
C GLY A 461 -11.35 7.27 3.25
N HIS A 462 -12.35 7.71 4.02
CA HIS A 462 -12.50 7.30 5.42
C HIS A 462 -12.97 5.87 5.61
N ALA A 463 -13.72 5.31 4.66
CA ALA A 463 -14.26 3.95 4.69
C ALA A 463 -13.47 2.97 3.81
N MET A 464 -12.34 3.40 3.23
CA MET A 464 -11.55 2.53 2.37
C MET A 464 -10.66 1.61 3.21
N VAL A 465 -10.66 0.33 2.82
CA VAL A 465 -9.67 -0.66 3.26
C VAL A 465 -8.89 -1.14 2.05
N HIS A 466 -7.58 -0.92 2.08
CA HIS A 466 -6.60 -1.56 1.22
C HIS A 466 -5.72 -2.41 2.11
N GLY A 467 -6.13 -3.64 2.25
CA GLY A 467 -5.62 -4.61 3.21
C GLY A 467 -6.26 -5.97 2.94
N GLY A 468 -6.28 -6.84 3.93
CA GLY A 468 -6.91 -8.15 3.84
C GLY A 468 -6.20 -9.17 4.72
N PRO A 469 -6.74 -10.40 4.83
CA PRO A 469 -6.11 -11.45 5.61
C PRO A 469 -4.75 -11.87 5.03
N TYR A 470 -3.90 -12.45 5.88
CA TYR A 470 -2.64 -13.05 5.42
C TYR A 470 -2.90 -14.09 4.31
N PRO A 471 -2.10 -14.14 3.24
CA PRO A 471 -0.83 -13.45 3.00
C PRO A 471 -0.93 -12.16 2.16
N SER A 472 -2.13 -11.65 1.85
CA SER A 472 -2.21 -10.38 1.11
C SER A 472 -1.65 -9.21 1.92
N THR A 473 -1.81 -9.25 3.25
CA THR A 473 -1.10 -8.36 4.17
C THR A 473 -0.55 -9.12 5.38
N ALA A 474 0.39 -8.49 6.08
CA ALA A 474 0.97 -9.01 7.32
C ALA A 474 0.00 -8.89 8.51
N ASP A 475 -0.90 -7.89 8.50
CA ASP A 475 -1.88 -7.64 9.56
C ASP A 475 -3.27 -7.36 8.97
N GLY A 476 -4.14 -8.35 9.01
CA GLY A 476 -5.53 -8.26 8.50
C GLY A 476 -6.46 -7.32 9.29
N ARG A 477 -5.98 -6.67 10.36
CA ARG A 477 -6.75 -5.71 11.17
C ARG A 477 -6.51 -4.25 10.75
N SER A 478 -5.63 -4.02 9.79
CA SER A 478 -5.19 -2.70 9.38
C SER A 478 -5.40 -2.45 7.89
N THR A 479 -5.22 -1.23 7.48
CA THR A 479 -5.28 -0.79 6.08
C THR A 479 -4.06 0.06 5.74
N SER A 480 -3.59 0.01 4.48
CA SER A 480 -2.52 0.87 3.97
C SER A 480 -3.04 2.14 3.29
N VAL A 481 -4.36 2.25 3.02
CA VAL A 481 -5.00 3.40 2.37
C VAL A 481 -6.20 3.87 3.18
N GLY A 482 -6.47 5.16 3.12
CA GLY A 482 -7.55 5.81 3.84
C GLY A 482 -7.14 6.33 5.21
N SER A 483 -8.04 7.03 5.88
CA SER A 483 -7.73 7.70 7.15
C SER A 483 -7.34 6.75 8.27
N LEU A 484 -7.88 5.52 8.27
CA LEU A 484 -7.56 4.49 9.26
C LEU A 484 -6.13 3.94 9.13
N ALA A 485 -5.40 4.27 8.05
CA ALA A 485 -4.01 3.85 7.90
C ALA A 485 -3.09 4.43 9.00
N ILE A 486 -3.49 5.52 9.65
CA ILE A 486 -2.79 6.12 10.79
C ILE A 486 -2.70 5.17 11.99
N ASP A 487 -3.73 4.32 12.21
CA ASP A 487 -3.84 3.43 13.37
C ASP A 487 -2.70 2.42 13.47
N ARG A 488 -2.08 2.08 12.32
CA ARG A 488 -0.91 1.19 12.26
C ARG A 488 0.28 1.71 13.06
N PHE A 489 0.39 3.02 13.21
CA PHE A 489 1.55 3.69 13.82
C PHE A 489 1.24 4.27 15.20
N LEU A 490 0.11 3.88 15.79
CA LEU A 490 -0.38 4.34 17.09
C LEU A 490 -0.41 3.22 18.13
N ARG A 491 -0.26 3.60 19.41
CA ARG A 491 -0.53 2.71 20.54
C ARG A 491 -1.23 3.47 21.66
N PRO A 492 -2.10 2.82 22.44
CA PRO A 492 -2.75 3.44 23.59
C PRO A 492 -1.78 3.58 24.76
N VAL A 493 -1.99 4.67 25.53
CA VAL A 493 -1.38 4.88 26.86
C VAL A 493 -2.47 5.30 27.82
N SER A 494 -2.55 4.63 28.97
CA SER A 494 -3.45 4.99 30.07
C SER A 494 -2.69 5.73 31.16
N TYR A 495 -3.32 6.75 31.70
CA TYR A 495 -2.84 7.60 32.81
C TYR A 495 -3.80 7.41 33.98
N GLN A 496 -3.25 7.01 35.14
CA GLN A 496 -4.04 6.80 36.34
C GLN A 496 -3.62 7.83 37.39
N ASP A 497 -4.58 8.56 37.91
CA ASP A 497 -4.40 9.57 39.00
C ASP A 497 -3.27 10.59 38.71
N LEU A 498 -3.02 10.87 37.40
CA LEU A 498 -2.00 11.85 37.02
C LEU A 498 -2.52 13.28 37.32
N PRO A 499 -1.79 14.10 38.07
CA PRO A 499 -2.20 15.49 38.35
C PRO A 499 -2.47 16.29 37.06
N GLU A 500 -3.52 17.11 37.05
CA GLU A 500 -3.95 17.90 35.88
C GLU A 500 -2.79 18.69 35.24
N ALA A 501 -1.88 19.21 36.06
CA ALA A 501 -0.71 19.98 35.62
C ALA A 501 0.30 19.15 34.80
N LEU A 502 0.26 17.82 34.89
CA LEU A 502 1.13 16.90 34.16
C LEU A 502 0.44 16.24 32.97
N LEU A 503 -0.88 16.45 32.82
CA LEU A 503 -1.64 15.86 31.74
C LEU A 503 -1.31 16.52 30.41
N PRO A 504 -1.15 15.74 29.33
CA PRO A 504 -1.17 16.26 27.97
C PRO A 504 -2.48 17.02 27.68
N ASP A 505 -2.42 18.06 26.85
CA ASP A 505 -3.59 18.88 26.51
C ASP A 505 -4.81 18.08 26.01
N ALA A 506 -4.58 17.02 25.27
CA ALA A 506 -5.64 16.14 24.79
C ALA A 506 -6.46 15.47 25.92
N LEU A 507 -5.88 15.36 27.15
CA LEU A 507 -6.48 14.68 28.29
C LEU A 507 -7.01 15.63 29.38
N LYS A 508 -6.82 16.92 29.22
CA LYS A 508 -7.30 17.92 30.18
C LYS A 508 -8.82 18.02 30.15
N ILE A 509 -9.42 18.26 31.31
CA ILE A 509 -10.89 18.27 31.43
C ILE A 509 -11.54 19.43 30.66
N ASP A 510 -10.86 20.58 30.58
CA ASP A 510 -11.29 21.76 29.84
C ASP A 510 -11.20 21.65 28.31
N ASN A 511 -10.63 20.54 27.81
CA ASN A 511 -10.54 20.21 26.38
C ASN A 511 -9.92 21.34 25.51
N PRO A 512 -8.71 21.81 25.80
CA PRO A 512 -8.12 22.95 25.11
C PRO A 512 -7.89 22.73 23.60
N LEU A 513 -7.87 21.47 23.14
CA LEU A 513 -7.74 21.11 21.73
C LEU A 513 -9.08 20.94 21.02
N GLY A 514 -10.22 21.09 21.69
CA GLY A 514 -11.55 20.94 21.10
C GLY A 514 -11.79 19.56 20.48
N LEU A 515 -11.38 18.48 21.14
CA LEU A 515 -11.44 17.11 20.61
C LEU A 515 -12.78 16.45 20.91
N ASN A 516 -13.23 15.60 19.99
CA ASN A 516 -14.22 14.57 20.31
C ASN A 516 -13.60 13.58 21.29
N ARG A 517 -14.34 13.21 22.35
CA ARG A 517 -13.82 12.34 23.40
C ARG A 517 -14.90 11.48 24.02
N ARG A 518 -14.53 10.43 24.71
CA ARG A 518 -15.48 9.63 25.49
C ARG A 518 -15.30 9.89 26.97
N ILE A 519 -16.40 10.30 27.63
CA ILE A 519 -16.45 10.49 29.09
C ILE A 519 -17.37 9.39 29.63
N ASP A 520 -16.89 8.56 30.56
CA ASP A 520 -17.62 7.39 31.04
C ASP A 520 -18.21 6.53 29.89
N GLY A 521 -17.42 6.32 28.85
CA GLY A 521 -17.81 5.56 27.66
C GLY A 521 -18.77 6.28 26.71
N LYS A 522 -19.35 7.43 27.07
CA LYS A 522 -20.28 8.21 26.26
C LYS A 522 -19.51 9.19 25.37
N LEU A 523 -19.89 9.26 24.11
CA LEU A 523 -19.29 10.22 23.17
C LEU A 523 -19.71 11.65 23.56
N GLN A 524 -18.72 12.53 23.70
CA GLN A 524 -18.85 13.97 23.83
C GLN A 524 -18.24 14.60 22.59
N LEU A 525 -19.04 15.28 21.79
CA LEU A 525 -18.57 16.02 20.63
C LEU A 525 -17.86 17.30 21.08
N ALA A 526 -16.90 17.75 20.29
CA ALA A 526 -16.33 19.08 20.40
C ALA A 526 -17.45 20.13 20.25
N SER A 527 -17.43 21.15 21.11
CA SER A 527 -18.40 22.26 21.09
C SER A 527 -17.94 23.35 20.14
#